data_0667bd7c6bfac5cb551788060b208c22
#
_entry.id   0667bd7c6bfac5cb551788060b208c22
#
_cell.length_a   1.000
_cell.length_b   1.000
_cell.length_c   1.000
_cell.angle_alpha   90.00
_cell.angle_beta   90.00
_cell.angle_gamma   90.00
#
_symmetry.space_group_name_H-M   'P 1'
#
loop_
_entity.id
_entity.type
_entity.pdbx_description
1 polymer ?
#
loop_
_entity_poly.entity_id
_entity_poly.type
_entity_poly.pdbx_seq_one_letter_code
_entity_poly.pdbx_strand_id
1 'polypeptide(L)' 'MEKEFEYEGYTGTVNYDKNCDYYTGEVVIDGKIYTFEGDTIEELREDFEDIIDSMIAFEEMDDDDN' A
#
# COMPACT_ATOMS: atom_id res chain seq x y z
N MET A 1 -8.48 5.96 -17.24
CA MET A 1 -8.83 5.09 -16.45
C MET A 1 -8.10 5.03 -15.24
N GLU A 2 -8.73 5.01 -14.14
CA GLU A 2 -8.13 5.00 -12.95
C GLU A 2 -8.02 3.68 -12.43
N LYS A 3 -7.02 3.31 -11.70
CA LYS A 3 -6.89 2.09 -11.07
C LYS A 3 -6.67 2.29 -9.64
N GLU A 4 -7.24 1.40 -8.86
CA GLU A 4 -7.08 1.45 -7.44
C GLU A 4 -6.94 0.05 -6.95
N PHE A 5 -6.20 -0.15 -5.86
CA PHE A 5 -6.09 -1.45 -5.23
C PHE A 5 -6.95 -1.44 -3.98
N GLU A 6 -7.50 -2.59 -3.66
CA GLU A 6 -8.26 -2.70 -2.44
C GLU A 6 -7.84 -3.95 -1.73
N TYR A 7 -7.54 -3.86 -0.44
CA TYR A 7 -7.04 -5.00 0.32
C TYR A 7 -7.38 -4.78 1.78
N GLU A 8 -8.04 -5.72 2.38
CA GLU A 8 -8.40 -5.66 3.80
C GLU A 8 -9.14 -4.38 4.16
N GLY A 9 -9.94 -3.91 3.27
CA GLY A 9 -10.72 -2.70 3.53
C GLY A 9 -10.02 -1.38 3.26
N TYR A 10 -8.80 -1.44 2.80
CA TYR A 10 -8.05 -0.23 2.50
C TYR A 10 -7.94 -0.06 0.99
N THR A 11 -7.95 1.17 0.54
CA THR A 11 -7.89 1.47 -0.88
C THR A 11 -6.62 2.26 -1.18
N GLY A 12 -5.85 1.78 -2.12
CA GLY A 12 -4.63 2.47 -2.53
C GLY A 12 -4.80 3.02 -3.93
N THR A 13 -4.27 4.23 -4.17
CA THR A 13 -4.36 4.83 -5.49
C THR A 13 -3.21 4.36 -6.36
N VAL A 14 -3.33 4.57 -7.67
CA VAL A 14 -2.30 4.16 -8.59
C VAL A 14 -2.03 5.31 -9.54
N ASN A 15 -0.77 5.71 -9.65
CA ASN A 15 -0.36 6.74 -10.57
C ASN A 15 0.84 6.26 -11.35
N TYR A 16 0.99 6.70 -12.59
CA TYR A 16 2.12 6.33 -13.40
C TYR A 16 2.95 7.60 -13.67
N ASP A 17 4.24 7.52 -13.38
CA ASP A 17 5.13 8.66 -13.61
C ASP A 17 5.86 8.44 -14.92
N LYS A 18 5.47 9.19 -15.95
CA LYS A 18 6.06 9.05 -17.22
C LYS A 18 7.52 9.43 -17.24
N ASN A 19 7.92 10.36 -16.42
CA ASN A 19 9.30 10.81 -16.40
C ASN A 19 10.23 9.76 -15.84
N CYS A 20 9.80 9.07 -14.83
CA CYS A 20 10.62 8.06 -14.19
C CYS A 20 10.27 6.66 -14.65
N ASP A 21 9.17 6.53 -15.36
CA ASP A 21 8.77 5.25 -15.92
C ASP A 21 8.53 4.23 -14.83
N TYR A 22 7.81 4.62 -13.82
CA TYR A 22 7.46 3.69 -12.76
C TYR A 22 6.12 4.13 -12.15
N TYR A 23 5.56 3.29 -11.30
CA TYR A 23 4.25 3.54 -10.73
C TYR A 23 4.39 3.92 -9.26
N THR A 24 3.47 4.75 -8.80
CA THR A 24 3.44 5.13 -7.39
C THR A 24 2.00 5.09 -6.91
N GLY A 25 1.81 5.06 -5.63
CA GLY A 25 0.47 5.07 -5.06
C GLY A 25 0.49 5.52 -3.62
N GLU A 26 -0.69 5.71 -3.07
CA GLU A 26 -0.84 6.14 -1.70
C GLU A 26 -2.01 5.44 -1.06
N VAL A 27 -1.92 5.18 0.22
CA VAL A 27 -3.01 4.60 0.97
C VAL A 27 -3.06 5.30 2.31
N VAL A 28 -4.25 5.56 2.80
CA VAL A 28 -4.42 6.22 4.09
C VAL A 28 -4.82 5.18 5.11
N ILE A 29 -4.04 5.05 6.18
CA ILE A 29 -4.31 4.09 7.24
C ILE A 29 -4.24 4.84 8.55
N ASP A 30 -5.35 4.83 9.27
CA ASP A 30 -5.40 5.48 10.56
C ASP A 30 -5.01 6.94 10.49
N GLY A 31 -5.43 7.62 9.45
CA GLY A 31 -5.15 9.04 9.31
C GLY A 31 -3.76 9.36 8.82
N LYS A 32 -2.96 8.35 8.52
CA LYS A 32 -1.62 8.59 8.02
C LYS A 32 -1.54 8.13 6.58
N ILE A 33 -0.78 8.86 5.78
CA ILE A 33 -0.63 8.54 4.39
C ILE A 33 0.65 7.77 4.18
N TYR A 34 0.53 6.60 3.56
CA TYR A 34 1.70 5.79 3.26
C TYR A 34 1.83 5.71 1.75
N THR A 35 3.03 5.85 1.24
CA THR A 35 3.26 5.80 -0.20
C THR A 35 3.95 4.51 -0.56
N PHE A 36 3.75 4.06 -1.77
CA PHE A 36 4.38 2.84 -2.26
C PHE A 36 4.72 3.03 -3.73
N GLU A 37 5.60 2.24 -4.25
CA GLU A 37 6.03 2.39 -5.62
C GLU A 37 6.51 1.07 -6.18
N GLY A 38 6.54 0.96 -7.48
CA GLY A 38 6.99 -0.25 -8.15
C GLY A 38 7.19 0.00 -9.61
N ASP A 39 8.02 -0.83 -10.25
CA ASP A 39 8.29 -0.69 -11.66
C ASP A 39 7.12 -1.22 -12.49
N THR A 40 6.33 -2.10 -11.94
CA THR A 40 5.17 -2.65 -12.64
C THR A 40 3.97 -2.56 -11.71
N ILE A 41 2.81 -2.76 -12.30
CA ILE A 41 1.58 -2.75 -11.51
C ILE A 41 1.62 -3.87 -10.48
N GLU A 42 2.17 -5.01 -10.82
CA GLU A 42 2.24 -6.11 -9.89
C GLU A 42 3.13 -5.78 -8.71
N GLU A 43 4.26 -5.15 -8.98
CA GLU A 43 5.16 -4.78 -7.91
C GLU A 43 4.52 -3.70 -7.04
N LEU A 44 3.79 -2.78 -7.66
CA LEU A 44 3.12 -1.75 -6.91
C LEU A 44 2.10 -2.38 -5.96
N ARG A 45 1.35 -3.35 -6.45
CA ARG A 45 0.34 -3.98 -5.63
C ARG A 45 0.98 -4.77 -4.50
N GLU A 46 2.07 -5.45 -4.76
CA GLU A 46 2.75 -6.18 -3.71
C GLU A 46 3.22 -5.25 -2.61
N ASP A 47 3.73 -4.10 -2.98
CA ASP A 47 4.19 -3.14 -2.01
C ASP A 47 3.01 -2.63 -1.19
N PHE A 48 1.90 -2.37 -1.84
CA PHE A 48 0.69 -1.92 -1.17
C PHE A 48 0.21 -2.97 -0.16
N GLU A 49 0.14 -4.21 -0.58
CA GLU A 49 -0.33 -5.27 0.31
C GLU A 49 0.63 -5.49 1.46
N ASP A 50 1.92 -5.33 1.19
CA ASP A 50 2.92 -5.53 2.22
C ASP A 50 2.76 -4.48 3.33
N ILE A 51 2.47 -3.25 2.97
CA ILE A 51 2.25 -2.22 3.96
C ILE A 51 1.08 -2.59 4.85
N ILE A 52 0.00 -3.03 4.25
CA ILE A 52 -1.20 -3.34 5.01
C ILE A 52 -0.97 -4.58 5.87
N ASP A 53 -0.32 -5.59 5.32
CA ASP A 53 -0.03 -6.80 6.09
C ASP A 53 0.84 -6.46 7.29
N SER A 54 1.80 -5.59 7.10
CA SER A 54 2.67 -5.19 8.20
C SER A 54 1.88 -4.50 9.30
N MET A 55 0.95 -3.64 8.91
CA MET A 55 0.15 -2.95 9.90
C MET A 55 -0.73 -3.91 10.66
N ILE A 56 -1.37 -4.81 9.97
CA ILE A 56 -2.26 -5.76 10.63
C ILE A 56 -1.46 -6.67 11.55
N ALA A 57 -0.33 -7.15 11.07
CA ALA A 57 0.50 -8.03 11.89
C ALA A 57 0.99 -7.29 13.13
N PHE A 58 1.34 -6.04 12.96
CA PHE A 58 1.82 -5.27 14.09
C PHE A 58 0.74 -5.12 15.12
N GLU A 59 -0.48 -4.87 14.69
CA GLU A 59 -1.56 -4.71 15.64
C GLU A 59 -1.83 -6.01 16.36
N GLU A 60 -1.77 -7.10 15.67
CA GLU A 60 -2.04 -8.35 16.30
C GLU A 60 -0.96 -8.77 17.25
N MET A 61 0.24 -8.37 16.98
CA MET A 61 1.30 -8.68 17.85
C MET A 61 1.28 -7.96 19.13
N ASP A 62 0.53 -6.95 19.17
CA ASP A 62 0.38 -6.18 20.29
C ASP A 62 0.11 -6.90 21.50
N ASP A 63 -0.38 -7.82 21.65
CA ASP A 63 -0.74 -8.42 22.78
C ASP A 63 0.19 -9.14 23.44
N ASP A 64 0.66 -9.25 23.75
CA ASP A 64 1.33 -9.76 24.45
C ASP A 64 1.88 -9.81 25.21
N ASP A 65 2.10 -9.88 25.37
CA ASP A 65 2.56 -9.96 26.08
C ASP A 65 2.91 -9.97 26.82
N ASN A 66 2.87 -10.07 26.93
CA ASN A 66 3.19 -10.07 27.67
C ASN A 66 3.27 -10.11 28.16
#